data_4ec71d3316cefe1776e175efe1e9f916
#
_entry.id   4ec71d3316cefe1776e175efe1e9f916
#
_cell.length_a   1.000
_cell.length_b   1.000
_cell.length_c   1.000
_cell.angle_alpha   90.00
_cell.angle_beta   90.00
_cell.angle_gamma   90.00
#
_symmetry.space_group_name_H-M   'P 1'
#
loop_
_entity.id
_entity.type
_entity.pdbx_description
1 polymer ?
#
loop_
_entity_poly.entity_id
_entity_poly.type
_entity_poly.pdbx_seq_one_letter_code
_entity_poly.pdbx_strand_id
1 'polypeptide(L)'
;MQYFPAALQDLTDQFARLPGIGGKTAQRLAFYVLGLPDEEAEDFANAILEAKKSVHTCPKCQNLTDREICSICDDPMRDQGLICVVAEPKDVIAMERSREFNGVYHVLHGVISPLNHVTQDDIKVKELLQRVAATDVREVIMATNPDTEGEATAMYISRLLRPMEVRVSRLAYGLSVGSQLEYADEVTLSRALEGRQDI
;
A
#
# COMPACT_ATOMS: atom_id res chain seq x y z
N MET A 1 36.28 11.59 19.37
CA MET A 1 36.97 12.31 18.28
C MET A 1 36.09 12.29 17.07
N GLN A 2 35.71 13.44 16.54
CA GLN A 2 34.90 13.56 15.33
C GLN A 2 35.87 13.47 14.14
N TYR A 3 35.86 12.36 13.41
CA TYR A 3 36.77 12.09 12.29
C TYR A 3 36.29 12.70 10.96
N PHE A 4 35.03 13.19 10.91
CA PHE A 4 34.44 13.79 9.73
C PHE A 4 34.10 15.26 9.94
N PRO A 5 34.13 16.08 8.90
CA PRO A 5 33.51 17.40 8.92
C PRO A 5 32.04 17.31 9.37
N ALA A 6 31.56 18.30 10.11
CA ALA A 6 30.21 18.28 10.69
C ALA A 6 29.12 18.03 9.61
N ALA A 7 29.22 18.73 8.49
CA ALA A 7 28.23 18.56 7.39
C ALA A 7 28.19 17.13 6.81
N LEU A 8 29.35 16.45 6.73
CA LEU A 8 29.39 15.05 6.27
C LEU A 8 28.82 14.09 7.32
N GLN A 9 29.03 14.38 8.59
CA GLN A 9 28.42 13.61 9.68
C GLN A 9 26.90 13.78 9.67
N ASP A 10 26.40 15.01 9.55
CA ASP A 10 24.96 15.30 9.48
C ASP A 10 24.30 14.57 8.31
N LEU A 11 24.92 14.59 7.13
CA LEU A 11 24.40 13.86 5.95
C LEU A 11 24.40 12.34 6.19
N THR A 12 25.46 11.80 6.80
CA THR A 12 25.54 10.38 7.15
C THR A 12 24.44 9.99 8.14
N ASP A 13 24.19 10.83 9.14
CA ASP A 13 23.16 10.59 10.14
C ASP A 13 21.74 10.61 9.52
N GLN A 14 21.48 11.50 8.54
CA GLN A 14 20.22 11.50 7.81
C GLN A 14 20.01 10.19 7.03
N PHE A 15 21.03 9.69 6.33
CA PHE A 15 20.94 8.39 5.65
C PHE A 15 20.76 7.22 6.63
N ALA A 16 21.41 7.26 7.80
CA ALA A 16 21.28 6.21 8.82
C ALA A 16 19.88 6.13 9.45
N ARG A 17 19.06 7.19 9.34
CA ARG A 17 17.65 7.21 9.78
C ARG A 17 16.71 6.47 8.83
N LEU A 18 17.15 6.16 7.62
CA LEU A 18 16.32 5.45 6.64
C LEU A 18 16.19 3.97 7.04
N PRO A 19 14.99 3.39 6.95
CA PRO A 19 14.77 1.98 7.27
C PRO A 19 15.69 1.06 6.46
N GLY A 20 16.35 0.12 7.11
CA GLY A 20 17.25 -0.82 6.45
C GLY A 20 18.65 -0.26 6.12
N ILE A 21 18.93 1.01 6.41
CA ILE A 21 20.24 1.60 6.18
C ILE A 21 21.05 1.60 7.48
N GLY A 22 22.06 0.73 7.53
CA GLY A 22 23.04 0.72 8.64
C GLY A 22 24.14 1.75 8.45
N GLY A 23 24.88 2.06 9.54
CA GLY A 23 25.88 3.12 9.57
C GLY A 23 26.94 3.04 8.45
N LYS A 24 27.43 1.83 8.11
CA LYS A 24 28.41 1.67 7.00
C LYS A 24 27.81 2.04 5.63
N THR A 25 26.55 1.67 5.41
CA THR A 25 25.83 2.02 4.16
C THR A 25 25.53 3.50 4.11
N ALA A 26 25.08 4.10 5.22
CA ALA A 26 24.83 5.53 5.35
C ALA A 26 26.10 6.36 5.04
N GLN A 27 27.22 5.97 5.60
CA GLN A 27 28.52 6.61 5.31
C GLN A 27 28.87 6.53 3.82
N ARG A 28 28.72 5.35 3.20
CA ARG A 28 28.99 5.16 1.77
C ARG A 28 28.09 6.03 0.89
N LEU A 29 26.79 6.16 1.25
CA LEU A 29 25.85 7.02 0.55
C LEU A 29 26.23 8.50 0.69
N ALA A 30 26.64 8.94 1.90
CA ALA A 30 27.07 10.31 2.13
C ALA A 30 28.32 10.66 1.28
N PHE A 31 29.30 9.78 1.22
CA PHE A 31 30.48 9.99 0.35
C PHE A 31 30.12 9.97 -1.13
N TYR A 32 29.16 9.14 -1.54
CA TYR A 32 28.69 9.13 -2.93
C TYR A 32 28.07 10.48 -3.30
N VAL A 33 27.15 11.00 -2.47
CA VAL A 33 26.52 12.30 -2.71
C VAL A 33 27.54 13.44 -2.74
N LEU A 34 28.53 13.41 -1.84
CA LEU A 34 29.61 14.40 -1.81
C LEU A 34 30.49 14.37 -3.07
N GLY A 35 30.55 13.23 -3.78
CA GLY A 35 31.26 13.09 -5.04
C GLY A 35 30.44 13.41 -6.31
N LEU A 36 29.15 13.69 -6.16
CA LEU A 36 28.32 14.12 -7.28
C LEU A 36 28.69 15.55 -7.72
N PRO A 37 28.46 15.90 -8.99
CA PRO A 37 28.40 17.31 -9.42
C PRO A 37 27.34 18.08 -8.61
N ASP A 38 27.58 19.37 -8.38
CA ASP A 38 26.69 20.22 -7.57
C ASP A 38 25.23 20.18 -8.11
N GLU A 39 25.06 20.23 -9.43
CA GLU A 39 23.74 20.16 -10.10
C GLU A 39 22.99 18.86 -9.79
N GLU A 40 23.69 17.71 -9.83
CA GLU A 40 23.06 16.42 -9.50
C GLU A 40 22.68 16.29 -8.00
N ALA A 41 23.50 16.87 -7.13
CA ALA A 41 23.22 16.91 -5.70
C ALA A 41 22.04 17.83 -5.38
N GLU A 42 21.92 18.98 -6.07
CA GLU A 42 20.76 19.87 -5.97
C GLU A 42 19.48 19.20 -6.49
N ASP A 43 19.55 18.54 -7.65
CA ASP A 43 18.40 17.79 -8.22
C ASP A 43 17.91 16.70 -7.26
N PHE A 44 18.82 15.96 -6.64
CA PHE A 44 18.47 14.95 -5.66
C PHE A 44 17.77 15.55 -4.43
N ALA A 45 18.31 16.64 -3.88
CA ALA A 45 17.71 17.33 -2.74
C ALA A 45 16.32 17.90 -3.11
N ASN A 46 16.19 18.52 -4.29
CA ASN A 46 14.95 19.09 -4.79
C ASN A 46 13.89 18.00 -5.03
N ALA A 47 14.27 16.84 -5.55
CA ALA A 47 13.33 15.72 -5.74
C ALA A 47 12.68 15.27 -4.43
N ILE A 48 13.46 15.22 -3.32
CA ILE A 48 12.92 14.91 -1.99
C ILE A 48 11.93 15.99 -1.53
N LEU A 49 12.29 17.24 -1.66
CA LEU A 49 11.46 18.37 -1.22
C LEU A 49 10.17 18.47 -2.03
N GLU A 50 10.24 18.34 -3.35
CA GLU A 50 9.06 18.38 -4.22
C GLU A 50 8.13 17.19 -4.00
N ALA A 51 8.66 15.99 -3.84
CA ALA A 51 7.85 14.82 -3.50
C ALA A 51 7.08 15.04 -2.17
N LYS A 52 7.73 15.57 -1.15
CA LYS A 52 7.11 15.87 0.16
C LYS A 52 6.06 16.98 0.08
N LYS A 53 6.21 17.91 -0.84
CA LYS A 53 5.31 19.07 -1.02
C LYS A 53 4.12 18.75 -1.90
N SER A 54 4.34 18.04 -3.02
CA SER A 54 3.33 17.82 -4.05
C SER A 54 2.47 16.57 -3.81
N VAL A 55 3.08 15.49 -3.25
CA VAL A 55 2.36 14.23 -3.08
C VAL A 55 1.48 14.27 -1.82
N HIS A 56 0.20 14.01 -2.02
CA HIS A 56 -0.82 13.96 -0.97
C HIS A 56 -1.79 12.79 -1.21
N THR A 57 -2.75 12.58 -0.33
CA THR A 57 -3.76 11.53 -0.48
C THR A 57 -4.92 12.01 -1.34
N CYS A 58 -5.34 11.20 -2.30
CA CYS A 58 -6.55 11.41 -3.09
C CYS A 58 -7.78 11.44 -2.16
N PRO A 59 -8.63 12.46 -2.20
CA PRO A 59 -9.79 12.57 -1.32
C PRO A 59 -10.85 11.46 -1.54
N LYS A 60 -10.87 10.83 -2.73
CA LYS A 60 -11.81 9.75 -3.04
C LYS A 60 -11.35 8.38 -2.55
N CYS A 61 -10.08 8.02 -2.82
CA CYS A 61 -9.60 6.65 -2.62
C CYS A 61 -8.46 6.53 -1.61
N GLN A 62 -7.99 7.63 -1.07
CA GLN A 62 -6.86 7.68 -0.12
C GLN A 62 -5.51 7.18 -0.70
N ASN A 63 -5.41 6.92 -2.01
CA ASN A 63 -4.13 6.63 -2.65
C ASN A 63 -3.29 7.90 -2.79
N LEU A 64 -1.98 7.76 -2.98
CA LEU A 64 -1.07 8.87 -3.22
C LEU A 64 -1.31 9.48 -4.61
N THR A 65 -1.26 10.82 -4.68
CA THR A 65 -1.41 11.58 -5.92
C THR A 65 -0.72 12.94 -5.81
N ASP A 66 -0.35 13.50 -6.93
CA ASP A 66 0.10 14.89 -7.11
C ASP A 66 -0.97 15.78 -7.76
N ARG A 67 -2.18 15.24 -7.99
CA ARG A 67 -3.34 15.90 -8.59
C ARG A 67 -4.47 15.99 -7.58
N GLU A 68 -5.42 16.89 -7.79
CA GLU A 68 -6.61 17.02 -6.95
C GLU A 68 -7.32 15.67 -6.73
N ILE A 69 -7.48 14.89 -7.80
CA ILE A 69 -7.99 13.51 -7.80
C ILE A 69 -6.99 12.63 -8.56
N CYS A 70 -6.68 11.45 -8.04
CA CYS A 70 -5.74 10.55 -8.70
C CYS A 70 -6.26 10.07 -10.06
N SER A 71 -5.34 9.72 -10.96
CA SER A 71 -5.66 9.28 -12.32
C SER A 71 -6.62 8.10 -12.39
N ILE A 72 -6.60 7.19 -11.42
CA ILE A 72 -7.50 6.03 -11.36
C ILE A 72 -8.94 6.46 -11.02
N CYS A 73 -9.11 7.37 -10.05
CA CYS A 73 -10.44 7.84 -9.67
C CYS A 73 -11.05 8.82 -10.67
N ASP A 74 -10.23 9.48 -11.48
CA ASP A 74 -10.62 10.43 -12.50
C ASP A 74 -10.88 9.78 -13.87
N ASP A 75 -10.48 8.53 -14.06
CA ASP A 75 -10.66 7.78 -15.30
C ASP A 75 -12.13 7.33 -15.44
N PRO A 76 -12.87 7.88 -16.44
CA PRO A 76 -14.28 7.52 -16.69
C PRO A 76 -14.46 6.09 -17.22
N MET A 77 -13.40 5.45 -17.69
CA MET A 77 -13.44 4.07 -18.19
C MET A 77 -13.40 3.04 -17.05
N ARG A 78 -13.09 3.48 -15.83
CA ARG A 78 -13.07 2.62 -14.65
C ARG A 78 -14.46 2.38 -14.08
N ASP A 79 -14.73 1.15 -13.67
CA ASP A 79 -15.96 0.79 -12.99
C ASP A 79 -15.98 1.36 -11.55
N GLN A 80 -16.67 2.47 -11.36
CA GLN A 80 -16.80 3.15 -10.07
C GLN A 80 -17.62 2.35 -9.05
N GLY A 81 -18.44 1.39 -9.49
CA GLY A 81 -19.22 0.50 -8.62
C GLY A 81 -18.43 -0.69 -8.06
N LEU A 82 -17.16 -0.86 -8.46
CA LEU A 82 -16.29 -1.94 -8.03
C LEU A 82 -15.06 -1.37 -7.31
N ILE A 83 -14.98 -1.56 -5.99
CA ILE A 83 -13.89 -1.04 -5.15
C ILE A 83 -12.99 -2.16 -4.67
N CYS A 84 -11.69 -2.09 -4.97
CA CYS A 84 -10.67 -2.96 -4.37
C CYS A 84 -10.01 -2.26 -3.18
N VAL A 85 -10.17 -2.82 -1.99
CA VAL A 85 -9.62 -2.27 -0.74
C VAL A 85 -8.27 -2.91 -0.45
N VAL A 86 -7.25 -2.10 -0.38
CA VAL A 86 -5.85 -2.50 -0.12
C VAL A 86 -5.32 -1.85 1.15
N ALA A 87 -4.27 -2.43 1.74
CA ALA A 87 -3.68 -1.90 2.96
C ALA A 87 -2.81 -0.66 2.68
N GLU A 88 -1.99 -0.68 1.64
CA GLU A 88 -1.00 0.36 1.37
C GLU A 88 -1.02 0.84 -0.09
N PRO A 89 -0.52 2.06 -0.38
CA PRO A 89 -0.44 2.58 -1.75
C PRO A 89 0.39 1.70 -2.70
N LYS A 90 1.41 1.00 -2.20
CA LYS A 90 2.24 0.08 -3.01
C LYS A 90 1.42 -1.10 -3.55
N ASP A 91 0.35 -1.51 -2.84
CA ASP A 91 -0.51 -2.62 -3.24
C ASP A 91 -1.33 -2.25 -4.48
N VAL A 92 -1.74 -0.97 -4.60
CA VAL A 92 -2.37 -0.44 -5.82
C VAL A 92 -1.44 -0.63 -7.02
N ILE A 93 -0.16 -0.31 -6.86
CA ILE A 93 0.84 -0.47 -7.93
C ILE A 93 0.98 -1.95 -8.33
N ALA A 94 0.94 -2.87 -7.36
CA ALA A 94 1.01 -4.30 -7.62
C ALA A 94 -0.22 -4.79 -8.40
N MET A 95 -1.42 -4.35 -8.02
CA MET A 95 -2.67 -4.69 -8.70
C MET A 95 -2.71 -4.12 -10.13
N GLU A 96 -2.34 -2.87 -10.33
CA GLU A 96 -2.32 -2.22 -11.65
C GLU A 96 -1.34 -2.87 -12.65
N ARG A 97 -0.26 -3.49 -12.15
CA ARG A 97 0.68 -4.23 -13.00
C ARG A 97 0.03 -5.44 -13.67
N SER A 98 -1.01 -6.03 -13.09
CA SER A 98 -1.73 -7.15 -13.70
C SER A 98 -2.51 -6.74 -14.95
N ARG A 99 -2.98 -5.47 -15.00
CA ARG A 99 -3.87 -4.90 -16.03
C ARG A 99 -5.22 -5.61 -16.17
N GLU A 100 -5.59 -6.43 -15.21
CA GLU A 100 -6.83 -7.22 -15.22
C GLU A 100 -7.96 -6.56 -14.41
N PHE A 101 -7.64 -5.60 -13.56
CA PHE A 101 -8.62 -4.94 -12.71
C PHE A 101 -9.08 -3.61 -13.30
N ASN A 102 -10.38 -3.52 -13.60
CA ASN A 102 -10.99 -2.32 -14.20
C ASN A 102 -11.81 -1.49 -13.20
N GLY A 103 -11.80 -1.83 -11.91
CA GLY A 103 -12.45 -1.04 -10.87
C GLY A 103 -11.56 0.09 -10.35
N VAL A 104 -11.96 0.64 -9.21
CA VAL A 104 -11.24 1.66 -8.47
C VAL A 104 -10.74 1.11 -7.14
N TYR A 105 -9.84 1.84 -6.47
CA TYR A 105 -9.24 1.39 -5.22
C TYR A 105 -9.71 2.21 -4.02
N HIS A 106 -9.49 1.65 -2.84
CA HIS A 106 -9.48 2.38 -1.58
C HIS A 106 -8.30 1.92 -0.73
N VAL A 107 -7.44 2.86 -0.30
CA VAL A 107 -6.24 2.57 0.47
C VAL A 107 -6.52 2.84 1.94
N LEU A 108 -6.30 1.84 2.78
CA LEU A 108 -6.55 1.93 4.23
C LEU A 108 -5.43 2.65 4.99
N HIS A 109 -4.22 2.69 4.44
CA HIS A 109 -2.99 3.14 5.11
C HIS A 109 -2.62 2.32 6.35
N GLY A 110 -2.92 1.02 6.32
CA GLY A 110 -2.59 0.06 7.36
C GLY A 110 -3.65 -1.02 7.52
N VAL A 111 -3.48 -1.82 8.55
CA VAL A 111 -4.40 -2.86 9.00
C VAL A 111 -4.61 -2.73 10.50
N ILE A 112 -5.73 -3.23 11.02
CA ILE A 112 -5.97 -3.30 12.46
C ILE A 112 -4.95 -4.24 13.08
N SER A 113 -4.10 -3.71 13.97
CA SER A 113 -3.00 -4.44 14.61
C SER A 113 -2.94 -4.10 16.09
N PRO A 114 -3.57 -4.90 16.97
CA PRO A 114 -3.50 -4.68 18.41
C PRO A 114 -2.07 -4.71 18.96
N LEU A 115 -1.20 -5.53 18.36
CA LEU A 115 0.21 -5.63 18.77
C LEU A 115 0.99 -4.35 18.49
N ASN A 116 0.63 -3.63 17.41
CA ASN A 116 1.25 -2.37 17.02
C ASN A 116 0.43 -1.15 17.46
N HIS A 117 -0.59 -1.35 18.31
CA HIS A 117 -1.51 -0.30 18.79
C HIS A 117 -2.25 0.44 17.65
N VAL A 118 -2.46 -0.22 16.50
CA VAL A 118 -3.22 0.33 15.38
C VAL A 118 -4.69 -0.10 15.51
N THR A 119 -5.56 0.87 15.65
CA THR A 119 -7.01 0.68 15.77
C THR A 119 -7.72 0.99 14.44
N GLN A 120 -9.03 0.77 14.38
CA GLN A 120 -9.85 1.14 13.23
C GLN A 120 -9.88 2.65 12.95
N ASP A 121 -9.60 3.48 13.96
CA ASP A 121 -9.60 4.94 13.83
C ASP A 121 -8.29 5.49 13.25
N ASP A 122 -7.24 4.66 13.26
CA ASP A 122 -5.93 5.02 12.72
C ASP A 122 -5.81 4.73 11.21
N ILE A 123 -6.76 3.95 10.67
CA ILE A 123 -6.80 3.57 9.25
C ILE A 123 -8.06 4.11 8.56
N LYS A 124 -8.05 4.17 7.22
CA LYS A 124 -9.06 4.85 6.41
C LYS A 124 -10.36 4.05 6.18
N VAL A 125 -10.88 3.41 7.22
CA VAL A 125 -12.15 2.67 7.18
C VAL A 125 -13.35 3.62 7.13
N LYS A 126 -13.32 4.71 7.90
CA LYS A 126 -14.40 5.70 7.93
C LYS A 126 -14.65 6.31 6.55
N GLU A 127 -13.58 6.69 5.87
CA GLU A 127 -13.62 7.24 4.51
C GLU A 127 -14.17 6.21 3.50
N LEU A 128 -13.84 4.93 3.65
CA LEU A 128 -14.43 3.85 2.86
C LEU A 128 -15.95 3.78 3.04
N LEU A 129 -16.42 3.75 4.28
CA LEU A 129 -17.86 3.68 4.59
C LEU A 129 -18.61 4.89 4.06
N GLN A 130 -18.06 6.10 4.23
CA GLN A 130 -18.64 7.33 3.68
C GLN A 130 -18.73 7.27 2.16
N ARG A 131 -17.69 6.78 1.48
CA ARG A 131 -17.67 6.62 0.04
C ARG A 131 -18.73 5.63 -0.43
N VAL A 132 -18.82 4.46 0.20
CA VAL A 132 -19.83 3.43 -0.13
C VAL A 132 -21.25 3.97 0.08
N ALA A 133 -21.50 4.73 1.15
CA ALA A 133 -22.80 5.35 1.42
C ALA A 133 -23.19 6.44 0.40
N ALA A 134 -22.22 7.11 -0.19
CA ALA A 134 -22.43 8.25 -1.09
C ALA A 134 -22.49 7.87 -2.58
N THR A 135 -22.13 6.64 -2.94
CA THR A 135 -22.02 6.20 -4.34
C THR A 135 -22.69 4.83 -4.55
N ASP A 136 -23.04 4.51 -5.78
CA ASP A 136 -23.66 3.23 -6.15
C ASP A 136 -22.58 2.13 -6.26
N VAL A 137 -22.10 1.66 -5.11
CA VAL A 137 -21.10 0.59 -5.02
C VAL A 137 -21.80 -0.76 -5.00
N ARG A 138 -21.48 -1.62 -5.96
CA ARG A 138 -22.03 -2.97 -6.07
C ARG A 138 -21.18 -4.01 -5.36
N GLU A 139 -19.86 -3.83 -5.39
CA GLU A 139 -18.93 -4.79 -4.78
C GLU A 139 -17.71 -4.11 -4.19
N VAL A 140 -17.33 -4.58 -3.01
CA VAL A 140 -16.07 -4.26 -2.34
C VAL A 140 -15.23 -5.52 -2.26
N ILE A 141 -14.09 -5.55 -2.93
CA ILE A 141 -13.11 -6.64 -2.90
C ILE A 141 -12.08 -6.33 -1.82
N MET A 142 -11.97 -7.18 -0.81
CA MET A 142 -10.93 -7.07 0.20
C MET A 142 -9.63 -7.68 -0.31
N ALA A 143 -8.60 -6.86 -0.45
CA ALA A 143 -7.27 -7.22 -0.94
C ALA A 143 -6.16 -6.86 0.07
N THR A 144 -6.48 -6.92 1.37
CA THR A 144 -5.48 -6.88 2.44
C THR A 144 -4.65 -8.16 2.42
N ASN A 145 -3.44 -8.13 3.00
CA ASN A 145 -2.58 -9.32 3.04
C ASN A 145 -3.28 -10.54 3.67
N PRO A 146 -2.93 -11.77 3.26
CA PRO A 146 -3.49 -13.01 3.79
C PRO A 146 -2.84 -13.42 5.14
N ASP A 147 -2.56 -12.47 6.00
CA ASP A 147 -2.07 -12.65 7.35
C ASP A 147 -3.20 -12.41 8.39
N THR A 148 -2.91 -12.67 9.65
CA THR A 148 -3.90 -12.57 10.73
C THR A 148 -4.50 -11.17 10.85
N GLU A 149 -3.71 -10.12 10.69
CA GLU A 149 -4.14 -8.73 10.83
C GLU A 149 -4.97 -8.29 9.61
N GLY A 150 -4.53 -8.65 8.41
CA GLY A 150 -5.26 -8.39 7.18
C GLY A 150 -6.60 -9.11 7.11
N GLU A 151 -6.66 -10.38 7.59
CA GLU A 151 -7.91 -11.13 7.71
C GLU A 151 -8.87 -10.48 8.72
N ALA A 152 -8.37 -10.16 9.91
CA ALA A 152 -9.18 -9.50 10.94
C ALA A 152 -9.74 -8.15 10.44
N THR A 153 -8.92 -7.40 9.72
CA THR A 153 -9.32 -6.12 9.11
C THR A 153 -10.40 -6.33 8.04
N ALA A 154 -10.22 -7.32 7.15
CA ALA A 154 -11.22 -7.65 6.14
C ALA A 154 -12.56 -8.08 6.76
N MET A 155 -12.52 -8.93 7.78
CA MET A 155 -13.73 -9.36 8.51
C MET A 155 -14.42 -8.19 9.22
N TYR A 156 -13.66 -7.29 9.82
CA TYR A 156 -14.19 -6.11 10.48
C TYR A 156 -14.93 -5.20 9.48
N ILE A 157 -14.28 -4.87 8.35
CA ILE A 157 -14.87 -4.04 7.29
C ILE A 157 -16.10 -4.72 6.68
N SER A 158 -16.04 -6.02 6.41
CA SER A 158 -17.18 -6.79 5.90
C SER A 158 -18.41 -6.69 6.81
N ARG A 159 -18.24 -6.75 8.12
CA ARG A 159 -19.35 -6.58 9.10
C ARG A 159 -19.96 -5.18 9.04
N LEU A 160 -19.13 -4.14 8.84
CA LEU A 160 -19.61 -2.76 8.73
C LEU A 160 -20.35 -2.50 7.41
N LEU A 161 -19.94 -3.14 6.32
CA LEU A 161 -20.57 -2.99 5.00
C LEU A 161 -21.85 -3.83 4.85
N ARG A 162 -22.02 -4.88 5.65
CA ARG A 162 -23.18 -5.78 5.57
C ARG A 162 -24.55 -5.08 5.64
N PRO A 163 -24.78 -4.07 6.52
CA PRO A 163 -26.04 -3.35 6.56
C PRO A 163 -26.32 -2.46 5.34
N MET A 164 -25.29 -2.22 4.52
CA MET A 164 -25.36 -1.38 3.32
C MET A 164 -25.71 -2.18 2.06
N GLU A 165 -25.97 -3.50 2.21
CA GLU A 165 -26.33 -4.43 1.13
C GLU A 165 -25.32 -4.50 -0.03
N VAL A 166 -24.07 -4.12 0.22
CA VAL A 166 -22.98 -4.19 -0.75
C VAL A 166 -22.34 -5.59 -0.70
N ARG A 167 -22.11 -6.18 -1.86
CA ARG A 167 -21.37 -7.44 -1.94
C ARG A 167 -19.93 -7.22 -1.44
N VAL A 168 -19.49 -8.03 -0.49
CA VAL A 168 -18.10 -8.04 -0.05
C VAL A 168 -17.47 -9.37 -0.43
N SER A 169 -16.43 -9.32 -1.23
CA SER A 169 -15.63 -10.47 -1.65
C SER A 169 -14.18 -10.33 -1.18
N ARG A 170 -13.41 -11.38 -1.35
CA ARG A 170 -11.98 -11.39 -1.04
C ARG A 170 -11.20 -12.00 -2.20
N LEU A 171 -9.95 -11.56 -2.37
CA LEU A 171 -9.06 -12.20 -3.32
C LEU A 171 -8.91 -13.68 -2.98
N ALA A 172 -8.97 -14.52 -4.00
CA ALA A 172 -8.81 -15.96 -3.83
C ALA A 172 -7.41 -16.30 -3.29
N TYR A 173 -7.37 -17.31 -2.46
CA TYR A 173 -6.13 -17.95 -2.02
C TYR A 173 -5.83 -19.15 -2.91
N GLY A 174 -4.56 -19.38 -3.20
CA GLY A 174 -4.20 -20.51 -4.02
C GLY A 174 -2.69 -20.70 -4.15
N LEU A 175 -2.32 -21.73 -4.88
CA LEU A 175 -0.94 -22.00 -5.25
C LEU A 175 -0.47 -20.96 -6.26
N SER A 176 0.76 -20.50 -6.10
CA SER A 176 1.37 -19.58 -7.06
C SER A 176 1.57 -20.29 -8.40
N VAL A 177 1.25 -19.61 -9.51
CA VAL A 177 1.46 -20.15 -10.87
C VAL A 177 2.94 -20.44 -11.07
N GLY A 178 3.24 -21.68 -11.51
CA GLY A 178 4.61 -22.16 -11.72
C GLY A 178 5.31 -22.70 -10.47
N SER A 179 4.67 -22.66 -9.29
CA SER A 179 5.20 -23.33 -8.10
C SER A 179 4.95 -24.84 -8.17
N GLN A 180 5.85 -25.60 -7.56
CA GLN A 180 5.67 -27.06 -7.38
C GLN A 180 4.91 -27.30 -6.07
N LEU A 181 3.98 -28.27 -6.11
CA LEU A 181 3.10 -28.58 -4.97
C LEU A 181 3.87 -28.96 -3.70
N GLU A 182 5.02 -29.61 -3.85
CA GLU A 182 5.86 -30.08 -2.74
C GLU A 182 6.49 -28.96 -1.91
N TYR A 183 6.57 -27.72 -2.46
CA TYR A 183 7.13 -26.56 -1.75
C TYR A 183 6.05 -25.68 -1.09
N ALA A 184 4.77 -26.01 -1.27
CA ALA A 184 3.70 -25.25 -0.63
C ALA A 184 3.58 -25.67 0.85
N ASP A 185 3.43 -24.66 1.72
CA ASP A 185 3.17 -24.91 3.13
C ASP A 185 1.74 -25.44 3.37
N GLU A 186 1.51 -26.03 4.54
CA GLU A 186 0.25 -26.69 4.92
C GLU A 186 -0.94 -25.73 4.89
N VAL A 187 -0.75 -24.46 5.28
CA VAL A 187 -1.82 -23.46 5.32
C VAL A 187 -2.23 -23.06 3.90
N THR A 188 -1.25 -22.85 3.02
CA THR A 188 -1.49 -22.57 1.59
C THR A 188 -2.22 -23.72 0.93
N LEU A 189 -1.82 -24.98 1.18
CA LEU A 189 -2.50 -26.16 0.65
C LEU A 189 -3.93 -26.29 1.16
N SER A 190 -4.16 -26.07 2.44
CA SER A 190 -5.50 -26.10 3.03
C SER A 190 -6.43 -25.06 2.39
N ARG A 191 -5.98 -23.84 2.26
CA ARG A 191 -6.76 -22.76 1.62
C ARG A 191 -6.99 -22.99 0.13
N ALA A 192 -6.02 -23.56 -0.57
CA ALA A 192 -6.18 -23.93 -1.97
C ALA A 192 -7.23 -25.04 -2.16
N LEU A 193 -7.29 -26.01 -1.24
CA LEU A 193 -8.31 -27.06 -1.23
C LEU A 193 -9.71 -26.52 -0.89
N GLU A 194 -9.80 -25.56 0.04
CA GLU A 194 -11.07 -24.90 0.38
C GLU A 194 -11.59 -24.09 -0.81
N GLY A 195 -10.70 -23.36 -1.50
CA GLY A 195 -11.03 -22.51 -2.64
C GLY A 195 -11.02 -23.22 -4.01
N ARG A 196 -10.97 -24.56 -4.05
CA ARG A 196 -10.96 -25.33 -5.31
C ARG A 196 -12.19 -25.04 -6.18
N GLN A 197 -11.98 -24.99 -7.47
CA GLN A 197 -13.03 -24.77 -8.46
C GLN A 197 -13.24 -26.00 -9.32
N ASP A 198 -14.47 -26.18 -9.81
CA ASP A 198 -14.79 -27.21 -10.80
C ASP A 198 -14.20 -26.82 -12.17
N ILE A 199 -13.74 -27.81 -12.94
CA ILE A 199 -13.13 -27.64 -14.27
C ILE A 199 -13.99 -28.31 -15.34
#